data_4a9f575c911e982ad8fc1e6474432890
#
_entry.id   4a9f575c911e982ad8fc1e6474432890
#
_cell.length_a   1.000
_cell.length_b   1.000
_cell.length_c   1.000
_cell.angle_alpha   90.00
_cell.angle_beta   90.00
_cell.angle_gamma   90.00
#
_symmetry.space_group_name_H-M   'P 1'
#
loop_
_entity.id
_entity.type
_entity.pdbx_description
1 polymer ?
#
loop_
_entity_poly.entity_id
_entity_poly.type
_entity_poly.pdbx_seq_one_letter_code
_entity_poly.pdbx_strand_id
1 'polypeptide(L)'
;MPAAMGVGITMDCDHDEPTVLSAQAQQGRARAERTADTLLVQWEKGKQRFEDRIPVVEKNFDEEHYFYCGYNPLARLHLVRKDTVDLFTGLLINDQTGQIIPAGYTVIFSPDLSRFLAIRQPEDTEGEAWVISNFDGTPLWEGRAGMTAEGDDSEDADLIAELDNPYWLPSGELQATHTCLGTDDIKSTRVTLKRVRIPGKPKGATYQWLPKVSCPTLP
;
A
#
# COMPACT_ATOMS: atom_id res chain seq x y z
N MET A 1 -18.22 12.77 21.74
CA MET A 1 -16.75 12.93 21.82
C MET A 1 -16.21 12.48 20.48
N PRO A 2 -15.44 13.28 19.74
CA PRO A 2 -14.82 12.78 18.52
C PRO A 2 -13.84 11.68 18.93
N ALA A 3 -13.98 10.49 18.31
CA ALA A 3 -13.02 9.43 18.44
C ALA A 3 -11.66 9.99 18.00
N ALA A 4 -10.65 9.87 18.87
CA ALA A 4 -9.28 10.21 18.51
C ALA A 4 -8.93 9.37 17.26
N MET A 5 -8.73 10.04 16.11
CA MET A 5 -8.18 9.40 14.94
C MET A 5 -6.84 8.80 15.37
N GLY A 6 -6.69 7.50 15.23
CA GLY A 6 -5.42 6.85 15.41
C GLY A 6 -4.44 7.49 14.41
N VAL A 7 -3.43 8.19 14.90
CA VAL A 7 -2.42 8.83 14.06
C VAL A 7 -1.49 7.72 13.58
N GLY A 8 -1.92 6.99 12.55
CA GLY A 8 -1.05 6.11 11.78
C GLY A 8 -0.06 6.97 10.99
N ILE A 9 1.19 6.56 10.94
CA ILE A 9 2.17 7.16 10.04
C ILE A 9 1.83 6.67 8.63
N THR A 10 1.62 7.61 7.70
CA THR A 10 1.44 7.31 6.28
C THR A 10 2.66 7.80 5.50
N MET A 11 3.11 7.00 4.56
CA MET A 11 4.02 7.37 3.49
C MET A 11 3.32 7.10 2.17
N ASP A 12 3.34 8.05 1.27
CA ASP A 12 2.74 7.96 -0.06
C ASP A 12 3.64 8.57 -1.12
N CYS A 13 3.30 8.34 -2.37
CA CYS A 13 4.00 8.85 -3.55
C CYS A 13 3.15 9.88 -4.32
N ASP A 14 2.29 10.60 -3.63
CA ASP A 14 1.40 11.61 -4.25
C ASP A 14 2.12 12.88 -4.67
N HIS A 15 3.34 13.08 -4.16
CA HIS A 15 4.16 14.25 -4.48
C HIS A 15 5.19 13.93 -5.56
N ASP A 16 5.43 14.89 -6.45
CA ASP A 16 6.48 14.75 -7.45
C ASP A 16 7.87 14.67 -6.81
N GLU A 17 8.71 13.79 -7.33
CA GLU A 17 10.06 13.54 -6.80
C GLU A 17 10.93 14.83 -6.65
N PRO A 18 10.99 15.77 -7.63
CA PRO A 18 11.75 17.01 -7.48
C PRO A 18 11.34 17.83 -6.25
N THR A 19 10.05 17.90 -5.95
CA THR A 19 9.55 18.59 -4.76
C THR A 19 10.02 17.91 -3.48
N VAL A 20 9.95 16.58 -3.41
CA VAL A 20 10.40 15.79 -2.25
C VAL A 20 11.90 15.95 -2.02
N LEU A 21 12.71 15.83 -3.08
CA LEU A 21 14.17 15.99 -3.02
C LEU A 21 14.57 17.42 -2.58
N SER A 22 13.90 18.45 -3.13
CA SER A 22 14.15 19.85 -2.78
C SER A 22 13.80 20.13 -1.31
N ALA A 23 12.68 19.63 -0.80
CA ALA A 23 12.28 19.80 0.58
C ALA A 23 13.29 19.16 1.55
N GLN A 24 13.83 17.99 1.22
CA GLN A 24 14.84 17.31 2.04
C GLN A 24 16.18 18.05 2.02
N ALA A 25 16.61 18.57 0.88
CA ALA A 25 17.83 19.36 0.75
C ALA A 25 17.76 20.64 1.62
N GLN A 26 16.63 21.34 1.61
CA GLN A 26 16.40 22.52 2.44
C GLN A 26 16.45 22.23 3.95
N GLN A 27 16.07 21.02 4.37
CA GLN A 27 16.17 20.58 5.75
C GLN A 27 17.56 20.08 6.16
N GLY A 28 18.57 20.17 5.25
CA GLY A 28 19.91 19.66 5.48
C GLY A 28 19.97 18.12 5.60
N ARG A 29 18.98 17.43 5.05
CA ARG A 29 18.80 15.97 5.15
C ARG A 29 18.64 15.34 3.77
N ALA A 30 19.46 15.75 2.79
CA ALA A 30 19.45 15.10 1.49
C ALA A 30 19.77 13.60 1.65
N ARG A 31 18.74 12.75 1.58
CA ARG A 31 18.84 11.30 1.72
C ARG A 31 18.65 10.57 0.41
N ALA A 32 18.35 11.30 -0.65
CA ALA A 32 18.25 10.77 -1.99
C ALA A 32 18.74 11.81 -3.00
N GLU A 33 19.27 11.34 -4.10
CA GLU A 33 19.75 12.14 -5.22
C GLU A 33 19.31 11.50 -6.54
N ARG A 34 18.82 12.31 -7.47
CA ARG A 34 18.48 11.89 -8.83
C ARG A 34 19.52 12.41 -9.80
N THR A 35 20.05 11.54 -10.65
CA THR A 35 21.00 11.89 -11.72
C THR A 35 20.54 11.19 -12.99
N ALA A 36 19.92 11.94 -13.91
CA ALA A 36 19.31 11.39 -15.13
C ALA A 36 18.43 10.16 -14.84
N ASP A 37 18.89 8.97 -15.20
CA ASP A 37 18.23 7.67 -15.08
C ASP A 37 18.57 6.92 -13.78
N THR A 38 19.24 7.55 -12.82
CA THR A 38 19.69 6.90 -11.60
C THR A 38 19.16 7.61 -10.37
N LEU A 39 18.48 6.86 -9.49
CA LEU A 39 18.12 7.27 -8.15
C LEU A 39 19.09 6.63 -7.15
N LEU A 40 19.74 7.47 -6.34
CA LEU A 40 20.55 7.04 -5.20
C LEU A 40 19.82 7.35 -3.89
N VAL A 41 19.58 6.33 -3.09
CA VAL A 41 19.00 6.49 -1.74
C VAL A 41 20.08 6.20 -0.71
N GLN A 42 20.36 7.17 0.15
CA GLN A 42 21.38 7.07 1.19
C GLN A 42 20.73 6.59 2.50
N TRP A 43 21.29 5.55 3.08
CA TRP A 43 20.99 5.05 4.41
C TRP A 43 22.23 5.11 5.32
N GLU A 44 22.11 4.86 6.64
CA GLU A 44 23.18 5.14 7.62
C GLU A 44 24.56 4.57 7.25
N LYS A 45 24.62 3.41 6.62
CA LYS A 45 25.87 2.68 6.37
C LYS A 45 26.21 2.52 4.89
N GLY A 46 25.40 3.08 3.99
CA GLY A 46 25.62 2.92 2.57
C GLY A 46 24.64 3.65 1.68
N LYS A 47 24.62 3.24 0.41
CA LYS A 47 23.74 3.79 -0.61
C LYS A 47 23.11 2.65 -1.39
N GLN A 48 21.82 2.78 -1.72
CA GLN A 48 21.12 1.92 -2.66
C GLN A 48 20.97 2.67 -3.97
N ARG A 49 21.35 2.03 -5.07
CA ARG A 49 21.20 2.54 -6.42
C ARG A 49 20.06 1.85 -7.12
N PHE A 50 19.21 2.63 -7.77
CA PHE A 50 18.15 2.19 -8.67
C PHE A 50 18.40 2.82 -10.03
N GLU A 51 18.35 2.02 -11.08
CA GLU A 51 18.56 2.47 -12.46
C GLU A 51 17.25 2.31 -13.23
N ASP A 52 16.77 3.41 -13.82
CA ASP A 52 15.64 3.36 -14.72
C ASP A 52 16.03 2.57 -15.97
N ARG A 53 15.14 1.71 -16.43
CA ARG A 53 15.31 0.95 -17.68
C ARG A 53 14.37 1.54 -18.72
N ILE A 54 14.95 2.14 -19.73
CA ILE A 54 14.20 2.65 -20.89
C ILE A 54 14.49 1.70 -22.05
N PRO A 55 13.48 0.97 -22.57
CA PRO A 55 13.69 0.03 -23.65
C PRO A 55 14.16 0.75 -24.91
N VAL A 56 15.22 0.24 -25.51
CA VAL A 56 15.81 0.80 -26.74
C VAL A 56 15.01 0.42 -28.00
N VAL A 57 14.06 -0.51 -27.90
CA VAL A 57 13.25 -1.02 -29.03
C VAL A 57 11.81 -1.18 -28.55
N GLU A 58 10.83 -0.71 -29.36
CA GLU A 58 9.37 -0.71 -29.10
C GLU A 58 8.71 -2.07 -28.75
N LYS A 59 9.47 -3.13 -28.60
CA LYS A 59 8.96 -4.48 -28.32
C LYS A 59 9.33 -5.05 -26.94
N ASN A 60 10.11 -4.34 -26.14
CA ASN A 60 10.46 -4.80 -24.81
C ASN A 60 9.61 -4.05 -23.79
N PHE A 61 8.67 -4.76 -23.17
CA PHE A 61 7.84 -4.29 -22.04
C PHE A 61 8.62 -4.20 -20.70
N ASP A 62 9.96 -4.15 -20.76
CA ASP A 62 10.83 -4.13 -19.58
C ASP A 62 11.14 -2.68 -19.12
N GLU A 63 10.19 -1.75 -19.27
CA GLU A 63 10.34 -0.39 -18.77
C GLU A 63 10.20 -0.37 -17.23
N GLU A 64 11.18 0.18 -16.55
CA GLU A 64 11.16 0.37 -15.09
C GLU A 64 11.60 1.78 -14.75
N HIS A 65 10.81 2.47 -13.92
CA HIS A 65 11.16 3.77 -13.36
C HIS A 65 11.09 3.74 -11.84
N TYR A 66 12.02 4.44 -11.21
CA TYR A 66 12.05 4.53 -9.75
C TYR A 66 11.90 5.98 -9.31
N PHE A 67 11.00 6.25 -8.36
CA PHE A 67 10.72 7.58 -7.84
C PHE A 67 10.88 7.61 -6.32
N TYR A 68 11.62 8.59 -5.83
CA TYR A 68 11.76 8.76 -4.39
C TYR A 68 10.56 9.49 -3.80
N CYS A 69 9.83 8.82 -2.90
CA CYS A 69 8.61 9.35 -2.27
C CYS A 69 8.88 9.97 -0.90
N GLY A 70 10.01 9.67 -0.25
CA GLY A 70 10.37 10.32 1.00
C GLY A 70 11.00 9.42 2.05
N TYR A 71 11.24 10.03 3.22
CA TYR A 71 11.80 9.38 4.40
C TYR A 71 10.93 9.68 5.62
N ASN A 72 10.58 8.65 6.36
CA ASN A 72 9.91 8.80 7.64
C ASN A 72 10.90 8.56 8.80
N PRO A 73 11.18 9.57 9.65
CA PRO A 73 12.17 9.46 10.71
C PRO A 73 11.72 8.60 11.89
N LEU A 74 10.41 8.43 12.11
CA LEU A 74 9.87 7.59 13.19
C LEU A 74 9.95 6.10 12.83
N ALA A 75 9.56 5.75 11.62
CA ALA A 75 9.69 4.40 11.09
C ALA A 75 11.14 4.07 10.66
N ARG A 76 11.98 5.10 10.42
CA ARG A 76 13.33 5.00 9.87
C ARG A 76 13.37 4.25 8.54
N LEU A 77 12.43 4.59 7.67
CA LEU A 77 12.25 3.97 6.36
C LEU A 77 12.19 5.04 5.28
N HIS A 78 12.75 4.73 4.12
CA HIS A 78 12.53 5.43 2.88
C HIS A 78 11.46 4.71 2.09
N LEU A 79 10.66 5.44 1.31
CA LEU A 79 9.73 4.88 0.33
C LEU A 79 10.23 5.27 -1.07
N VAL A 80 10.32 4.25 -1.93
CA VAL A 80 10.63 4.38 -3.36
C VAL A 80 9.50 3.70 -4.12
N ARG A 81 8.85 4.43 -5.04
CA ARG A 81 7.89 3.84 -5.99
C ARG A 81 8.66 3.24 -7.15
N LYS A 82 8.23 2.07 -7.60
CA LYS A 82 8.69 1.41 -8.80
C LYS A 82 7.51 1.33 -9.76
N ASP A 83 7.64 1.97 -10.91
CA ASP A 83 6.69 1.91 -12.00
C ASP A 83 7.23 0.98 -13.09
N THR A 84 6.36 0.13 -13.60
CA THR A 84 6.57 -0.62 -14.82
C THR A 84 5.46 -0.26 -15.81
N VAL A 85 5.44 -0.84 -17.02
CA VAL A 85 4.40 -0.55 -18.03
C VAL A 85 3.00 -0.72 -17.46
N ASP A 86 2.80 -1.74 -16.62
CA ASP A 86 1.47 -2.15 -16.16
C ASP A 86 1.27 -2.02 -14.63
N LEU A 87 2.31 -1.73 -13.85
CA LEU A 87 2.23 -1.83 -12.39
C LEU A 87 2.90 -0.69 -11.66
N PHE A 88 2.23 -0.22 -10.62
CA PHE A 88 2.79 0.67 -9.61
C PHE A 88 2.97 -0.08 -8.29
N THR A 89 4.22 -0.26 -7.88
CA THR A 89 4.58 -0.90 -6.61
C THR A 89 5.44 0.03 -5.76
N GLY A 90 5.83 -0.42 -4.58
CA GLY A 90 6.71 0.34 -3.70
C GLY A 90 7.76 -0.53 -3.05
N LEU A 91 8.84 0.12 -2.65
CA LEU A 91 9.95 -0.47 -1.91
C LEU A 91 10.22 0.37 -0.67
N LEU A 92 10.19 -0.25 0.50
CA LEU A 92 10.68 0.38 1.72
C LEU A 92 12.15 0.03 1.90
N ILE A 93 12.97 1.02 2.24
CA ILE A 93 14.40 0.82 2.52
C ILE A 93 14.64 1.18 3.98
N ASN A 94 15.12 0.21 4.75
CA ASN A 94 15.44 0.44 6.15
C ASN A 94 16.72 1.28 6.28
N ASP A 95 16.61 2.45 6.92
CA ASP A 95 17.70 3.41 7.08
C ASP A 95 18.88 2.90 7.90
N GLN A 96 18.69 1.91 8.75
CA GLN A 96 19.77 1.35 9.58
C GLN A 96 20.51 0.20 8.90
N THR A 97 19.77 -0.64 8.16
CA THR A 97 20.29 -1.91 7.64
C THR A 97 20.46 -1.92 6.15
N GLY A 98 19.78 -1.03 5.41
CA GLY A 98 19.72 -1.04 3.95
C GLY A 98 18.82 -2.16 3.40
N GLN A 99 18.10 -2.90 4.26
CA GLN A 99 17.16 -3.94 3.82
C GLN A 99 16.07 -3.32 2.97
N ILE A 100 15.81 -3.94 1.81
CA ILE A 100 14.71 -3.58 0.91
C ILE A 100 13.54 -4.51 1.23
N ILE A 101 12.36 -3.91 1.44
CA ILE A 101 11.12 -4.59 1.79
C ILE A 101 10.09 -4.26 0.71
N PRO A 102 9.50 -5.25 0.02
CA PRO A 102 8.41 -5.00 -0.91
C PRO A 102 7.22 -4.34 -0.21
N ALA A 103 6.67 -3.32 -0.83
CA ALA A 103 5.56 -2.53 -0.29
C ALA A 103 4.61 -2.07 -1.43
N GLY A 104 3.79 -1.07 -1.15
CA GLY A 104 2.96 -0.36 -2.13
C GLY A 104 3.44 1.07 -2.34
N TYR A 105 2.81 1.76 -3.27
CA TYR A 105 3.01 3.19 -3.48
C TYR A 105 2.44 4.04 -2.33
N THR A 106 1.53 3.47 -1.53
CA THR A 106 1.08 4.01 -0.25
C THR A 106 1.30 2.97 0.85
N VAL A 107 1.84 3.42 1.98
CA VAL A 107 2.14 2.59 3.15
C VAL A 107 1.61 3.26 4.41
N ILE A 108 0.75 2.55 5.15
CA ILE A 108 0.15 3.03 6.40
C ILE A 108 0.62 2.14 7.54
N PHE A 109 1.39 2.69 8.47
CA PHE A 109 1.95 1.93 9.60
C PHE A 109 0.96 1.80 10.74
N SER A 110 0.97 0.63 11.40
CA SER A 110 0.27 0.47 12.69
C SER A 110 0.87 1.40 13.76
N PRO A 111 0.09 1.81 14.78
CA PRO A 111 0.56 2.76 15.80
C PRO A 111 1.79 2.31 16.57
N ASP A 112 2.01 1.00 16.69
CA ASP A 112 3.16 0.38 17.35
C ASP A 112 4.33 0.07 16.38
N LEU A 113 4.19 0.43 15.11
CA LEU A 113 5.14 0.15 14.02
C LEU A 113 5.47 -1.34 13.82
N SER A 114 4.67 -2.26 14.38
CA SER A 114 4.91 -3.70 14.22
C SER A 114 4.48 -4.22 12.85
N ARG A 115 3.56 -3.51 12.18
CA ARG A 115 2.95 -3.88 10.91
C ARG A 115 2.72 -2.66 10.04
N PHE A 116 2.49 -2.91 8.77
CA PHE A 116 2.02 -1.88 7.83
C PHE A 116 1.00 -2.46 6.84
N LEU A 117 0.13 -1.61 6.35
CA LEU A 117 -0.68 -1.82 5.17
C LEU A 117 0.05 -1.22 3.98
N ALA A 118 0.27 -2.01 2.93
CA ALA A 118 0.76 -1.56 1.63
C ALA A 118 -0.41 -1.54 0.64
N ILE A 119 -0.60 -0.44 -0.06
CA ILE A 119 -1.55 -0.30 -1.16
C ILE A 119 -0.74 -0.32 -2.45
N ARG A 120 -1.08 -1.24 -3.35
CA ARG A 120 -0.40 -1.44 -4.63
C ARG A 120 -1.41 -1.71 -5.75
N GLN A 121 -1.03 -1.49 -6.98
CA GLN A 121 -1.80 -1.95 -8.13
C GLN A 121 -1.60 -3.47 -8.30
N PRO A 122 -2.66 -4.26 -8.46
CA PRO A 122 -2.55 -5.69 -8.74
C PRO A 122 -2.10 -5.95 -10.18
N GLU A 123 -1.44 -7.10 -10.40
CA GLU A 123 -0.82 -7.44 -11.70
C GLU A 123 -1.82 -7.66 -12.84
N ASP A 124 -2.99 -8.20 -12.56
CA ASP A 124 -3.90 -8.68 -13.61
C ASP A 124 -5.29 -8.05 -13.55
N THR A 125 -5.50 -7.00 -12.75
CA THR A 125 -6.84 -6.47 -12.55
C THR A 125 -6.84 -4.98 -12.21
N GLU A 126 -7.94 -4.30 -12.53
CA GLU A 126 -8.20 -2.94 -12.08
C GLU A 126 -8.37 -2.85 -10.56
N GLY A 127 -8.13 -1.68 -10.00
CA GLY A 127 -8.30 -1.37 -8.59
C GLY A 127 -7.03 -1.46 -7.76
N GLU A 128 -7.18 -1.64 -6.46
CA GLU A 128 -6.08 -1.67 -5.49
C GLU A 128 -5.98 -3.03 -4.80
N ALA A 129 -4.77 -3.54 -4.68
CA ALA A 129 -4.44 -4.64 -3.80
C ALA A 129 -3.94 -4.10 -2.45
N TRP A 130 -4.49 -4.62 -1.38
CA TRP A 130 -4.14 -4.29 -0.01
C TRP A 130 -3.39 -5.43 0.65
N VAL A 131 -2.18 -5.19 1.10
CA VAL A 131 -1.32 -6.20 1.74
C VAL A 131 -0.94 -5.74 3.13
N ILE A 132 -1.30 -6.52 4.15
CA ILE A 132 -0.79 -6.30 5.50
C ILE A 132 0.45 -7.16 5.69
N SER A 133 1.54 -6.53 6.09
CA SER A 133 2.80 -7.20 6.40
C SER A 133 3.30 -6.86 7.79
N ASN A 134 4.10 -7.75 8.37
CA ASN A 134 4.96 -7.40 9.49
C ASN A 134 5.98 -6.35 9.05
N PHE A 135 6.60 -5.67 10.01
CA PHE A 135 7.61 -4.65 9.74
C PHE A 135 8.83 -5.16 8.95
N ASP A 136 9.11 -6.46 9.00
CA ASP A 136 10.17 -7.13 8.21
C ASP A 136 9.76 -7.47 6.77
N GLY A 137 8.52 -7.19 6.38
CA GLY A 137 7.97 -7.46 5.05
C GLY A 137 7.28 -8.82 4.91
N THR A 138 7.24 -9.64 5.98
CA THR A 138 6.51 -10.92 5.94
C THR A 138 5.00 -10.68 5.81
N PRO A 139 4.34 -11.14 4.73
CA PRO A 139 2.92 -10.89 4.51
C PRO A 139 2.06 -11.68 5.52
N LEU A 140 1.03 -11.02 6.04
CA LEU A 140 0.06 -11.58 6.97
C LEU A 140 -1.31 -11.77 6.33
N TRP A 141 -1.67 -10.88 5.43
CA TRP A 141 -2.95 -10.87 4.75
C TRP A 141 -2.84 -10.08 3.44
N GLU A 142 -3.57 -10.53 2.44
CA GLU A 142 -3.73 -9.86 1.15
C GLU A 142 -5.20 -9.89 0.75
N GLY A 143 -5.69 -8.81 0.15
CA GLY A 143 -7.05 -8.68 -0.35
C GLY A 143 -7.14 -7.52 -1.34
N ARG A 144 -8.32 -7.37 -1.96
CA ARG A 144 -8.61 -6.27 -2.88
C ARG A 144 -9.47 -5.21 -2.19
N ALA A 145 -9.31 -3.95 -2.57
CA ALA A 145 -10.20 -2.87 -2.17
C ALA A 145 -11.56 -2.97 -2.88
N GLY A 146 -11.58 -3.36 -4.15
CA GLY A 146 -12.81 -3.63 -4.90
C GLY A 146 -13.35 -5.04 -4.61
N MET A 147 -14.68 -5.19 -4.58
CA MET A 147 -15.39 -6.45 -4.40
C MET A 147 -16.36 -6.67 -5.55
N THR A 148 -16.27 -7.83 -6.18
CA THR A 148 -17.23 -8.30 -7.20
C THR A 148 -18.37 -9.07 -6.57
N ALA A 149 -19.42 -9.37 -7.33
CA ALA A 149 -20.49 -10.23 -6.89
C ALA A 149 -19.97 -11.64 -6.53
N GLU A 150 -20.53 -12.24 -5.48
CA GLU A 150 -20.10 -13.57 -5.01
C GLU A 150 -20.29 -14.61 -6.14
N GLY A 151 -19.23 -15.25 -6.58
CA GLY A 151 -19.23 -16.25 -7.67
C GLY A 151 -18.98 -15.71 -9.07
N ASP A 152 -18.71 -14.42 -9.22
CA ASP A 152 -18.31 -13.83 -10.50
C ASP A 152 -16.80 -13.49 -10.45
N ASP A 153 -15.99 -14.44 -10.93
CA ASP A 153 -14.52 -14.29 -11.04
C ASP A 153 -14.12 -13.86 -12.47
N SER A 154 -15.08 -13.35 -13.29
CA SER A 154 -14.78 -12.88 -14.64
C SER A 154 -13.99 -11.57 -14.61
N GLU A 155 -13.14 -11.34 -15.61
CA GLU A 155 -12.37 -10.09 -15.77
C GLU A 155 -13.31 -8.87 -15.97
N ASP A 156 -14.53 -9.11 -16.47
CA ASP A 156 -15.56 -8.10 -16.74
C ASP A 156 -16.58 -7.95 -15.58
N ALA A 157 -16.33 -8.58 -14.42
CA ALA A 157 -17.26 -8.53 -13.30
C ALA A 157 -17.41 -7.11 -12.75
N ASP A 158 -18.63 -6.60 -12.73
CA ASP A 158 -18.93 -5.28 -12.17
C ASP A 158 -18.59 -5.23 -10.68
N LEU A 159 -17.86 -4.19 -10.26
CA LEU A 159 -17.61 -3.93 -8.86
C LEU A 159 -18.92 -3.55 -8.17
N ILE A 160 -19.31 -4.31 -7.16
CA ILE A 160 -20.50 -4.04 -6.35
C ILE A 160 -20.22 -3.31 -5.05
N ALA A 161 -18.96 -3.30 -4.64
CA ALA A 161 -18.53 -2.62 -3.41
C ALA A 161 -17.05 -2.20 -3.49
N GLU A 162 -16.71 -1.23 -2.67
CA GLU A 162 -15.36 -0.71 -2.55
C GLU A 162 -14.99 -0.51 -1.07
N LEU A 163 -13.71 -0.73 -0.75
CA LEU A 163 -13.12 -0.40 0.53
C LEU A 163 -12.25 0.86 0.38
N ASP A 164 -12.56 1.87 1.19
CA ASP A 164 -11.90 3.16 1.18
C ASP A 164 -11.34 3.55 2.54
N ASN A 165 -10.45 4.54 2.54
CA ASN A 165 -9.99 5.23 3.74
C ASN A 165 -9.49 4.26 4.82
N PRO A 166 -8.52 3.38 4.52
CA PRO A 166 -7.97 2.48 5.50
C PRO A 166 -7.19 3.23 6.57
N TYR A 167 -7.36 2.83 7.84
CA TYR A 167 -6.58 3.34 8.95
C TYR A 167 -6.46 2.33 10.09
N TRP A 168 -5.38 2.45 10.86
CA TRP A 168 -5.17 1.60 12.03
C TRP A 168 -5.85 2.16 13.27
N LEU A 169 -6.56 1.31 13.98
CA LEU A 169 -7.05 1.61 15.32
C LEU A 169 -5.90 1.55 16.33
N PRO A 170 -6.01 2.23 17.49
CA PRO A 170 -5.04 2.09 18.57
C PRO A 170 -4.87 0.64 19.06
N SER A 171 -5.87 -0.21 18.84
CA SER A 171 -5.82 -1.65 19.13
C SER A 171 -4.90 -2.44 18.17
N GLY A 172 -4.41 -1.82 17.08
CA GLY A 172 -3.65 -2.48 16.03
C GLY A 172 -4.51 -3.28 15.04
N GLU A 173 -5.82 -3.05 15.03
CA GLU A 173 -6.74 -3.56 14.01
C GLU A 173 -6.86 -2.55 12.85
N LEU A 174 -6.94 -3.04 11.61
CA LEU A 174 -7.19 -2.20 10.43
C LEU A 174 -8.70 -1.96 10.29
N GLN A 175 -9.09 -0.71 10.10
CA GLN A 175 -10.46 -0.30 9.80
C GLN A 175 -10.51 0.37 8.43
N ALA A 176 -11.61 0.21 7.70
CA ALA A 176 -11.88 0.86 6.43
C ALA A 176 -13.37 1.23 6.32
N THR A 177 -13.70 2.02 5.33
CA THR A 177 -15.07 2.30 4.92
C THR A 177 -15.44 1.36 3.78
N HIS A 178 -16.50 0.57 3.95
CA HIS A 178 -17.09 -0.26 2.91
C HIS A 178 -18.26 0.50 2.29
N THR A 179 -18.21 0.73 0.99
CA THR A 179 -19.21 1.47 0.23
C THR A 179 -19.82 0.57 -0.83
N CYS A 180 -21.14 0.42 -0.85
CA CYS A 180 -21.86 -0.28 -1.91
C CYS A 180 -21.98 0.63 -3.14
N LEU A 181 -21.62 0.11 -4.30
CA LEU A 181 -21.67 0.79 -5.60
C LEU A 181 -22.98 0.45 -6.33
N GLY A 182 -23.34 1.28 -7.33
CA GLY A 182 -24.47 1.01 -8.21
C GLY A 182 -25.87 1.13 -7.58
N THR A 183 -26.00 1.75 -6.41
CA THR A 183 -27.29 2.06 -5.78
C THR A 183 -27.54 3.55 -5.74
N ASP A 184 -28.81 3.99 -5.91
CA ASP A 184 -29.18 5.41 -5.79
C ASP A 184 -28.88 5.97 -4.40
N ASP A 185 -28.93 5.11 -3.38
CA ASP A 185 -28.57 5.40 -2.00
C ASP A 185 -27.18 4.82 -1.70
N ILE A 186 -26.13 5.63 -1.78
CA ILE A 186 -24.76 5.24 -1.39
C ILE A 186 -24.73 4.95 0.10
N LYS A 187 -24.61 3.67 0.46
CA LYS A 187 -24.50 3.22 1.85
C LYS A 187 -23.05 2.90 2.18
N SER A 188 -22.48 3.68 3.08
CA SER A 188 -21.14 3.42 3.59
C SER A 188 -21.19 2.89 5.03
N THR A 189 -20.42 1.86 5.31
CA THR A 189 -20.33 1.21 6.62
C THR A 189 -18.88 1.04 7.04
N ARG A 190 -18.54 1.37 8.27
CA ARG A 190 -17.21 1.07 8.80
C ARG A 190 -17.05 -0.41 9.08
N VAL A 191 -16.00 -1.00 8.54
CA VAL A 191 -15.64 -2.40 8.73
C VAL A 191 -14.24 -2.51 9.32
N THR A 192 -14.01 -3.55 10.11
CA THR A 192 -12.71 -3.82 10.74
C THR A 192 -12.21 -5.17 10.28
N LEU A 193 -10.96 -5.25 9.85
CA LEU A 193 -10.33 -6.51 9.50
C LEU A 193 -9.94 -7.26 10.78
N LYS A 194 -10.60 -8.39 11.03
CA LYS A 194 -10.39 -9.20 12.23
C LYS A 194 -9.85 -10.57 11.89
N ARG A 195 -8.94 -11.04 12.74
CA ARG A 195 -8.49 -12.42 12.70
C ARG A 195 -9.53 -13.32 13.35
N VAL A 196 -10.17 -14.20 12.57
CA VAL A 196 -11.20 -15.11 13.02
C VAL A 196 -10.73 -16.55 12.93
N ARG A 197 -11.21 -17.40 13.85
CA ARG A 197 -10.90 -18.84 13.81
C ARG A 197 -11.67 -19.52 12.69
N ILE A 198 -11.00 -20.42 11.98
CA ILE A 198 -11.66 -21.28 11.00
C ILE A 198 -12.34 -22.43 11.75
N PRO A 199 -13.68 -22.58 11.64
CA PRO A 199 -14.38 -23.71 12.24
C PRO A 199 -13.77 -25.05 11.81
N GLY A 200 -13.57 -25.96 12.77
CA GLY A 200 -13.01 -27.29 12.49
C GLY A 200 -11.48 -27.36 12.28
N LYS A 201 -10.76 -26.24 12.31
CA LYS A 201 -9.29 -26.21 12.24
C LYS A 201 -8.71 -25.63 13.53
N PRO A 202 -8.20 -26.45 14.48
CA PRO A 202 -7.78 -25.99 15.82
C PRO A 202 -6.71 -24.89 15.84
N LYS A 203 -5.86 -24.82 14.80
CA LYS A 203 -4.83 -23.79 14.62
C LYS A 203 -5.07 -22.88 13.41
N GLY A 204 -6.20 -23.06 12.69
CA GLY A 204 -6.55 -22.27 11.53
C GLY A 204 -7.16 -20.92 11.93
N ALA A 205 -6.63 -19.85 11.38
CA ALA A 205 -7.26 -18.53 11.46
C ALA A 205 -7.16 -17.86 10.09
N THR A 206 -8.16 -17.05 9.80
CA THR A 206 -8.20 -16.20 8.59
C THR A 206 -8.54 -14.78 9.00
N TYR A 207 -8.35 -13.84 8.09
CA TYR A 207 -8.80 -12.47 8.30
C TYR A 207 -10.13 -12.25 7.57
N GLN A 208 -11.05 -11.53 8.19
CA GLN A 208 -12.36 -11.18 7.62
C GLN A 208 -12.72 -9.74 8.02
N TRP A 209 -13.35 -9.03 7.09
CA TRP A 209 -13.98 -7.75 7.37
C TRP A 209 -15.28 -7.95 8.17
N LEU A 210 -15.43 -7.21 9.27
CA LEU A 210 -16.59 -7.26 10.14
C LEU A 210 -17.04 -5.83 10.51
N PRO A 211 -18.38 -5.56 10.59
CA PRO A 211 -19.45 -6.52 10.28
C PRO A 211 -19.43 -6.94 8.80
N LYS A 212 -19.95 -8.11 8.48
CA LYS A 212 -20.21 -8.47 7.07
C LYS A 212 -21.25 -7.52 6.51
N VAL A 213 -20.92 -6.89 5.38
CA VAL A 213 -21.82 -5.99 4.66
C VAL A 213 -22.23 -6.70 3.37
N SER A 214 -23.53 -6.77 3.10
CA SER A 214 -24.06 -7.27 1.85
C SER A 214 -24.55 -6.09 1.03
N CYS A 215 -24.07 -5.95 -0.17
CA CYS A 215 -24.56 -4.96 -1.12
C CYS A 215 -25.72 -5.54 -1.92
N PRO A 216 -26.72 -4.71 -2.29
CA PRO A 216 -27.76 -5.13 -3.22
C PRO A 216 -27.12 -5.53 -4.54
N THR A 217 -27.52 -6.66 -5.11
CA THR A 217 -27.21 -6.99 -6.51
C THR A 217 -27.96 -6.02 -7.41
N LEU A 218 -27.26 -5.49 -8.40
CA LEU A 218 -27.90 -4.70 -9.46
C LEU A 218 -28.94 -5.58 -10.19
N PRO A 219 -30.12 -5.04 -10.54
CA PRO A 219 -31.16 -5.80 -11.22
C PRO A 219 -30.77 -6.20 -12.64
#